data_fc32c26358ade7112cc6cc36677a3132
#
_entry.id   fc32c26358ade7112cc6cc36677a3132
#
_cell.length_a   1.000
_cell.length_b   1.000
_cell.length_c   1.000
_cell.angle_alpha   90.00
_cell.angle_beta   90.00
_cell.angle_gamma   90.00
#
_symmetry.space_group_name_H-M   'P 1'
#
loop_
_entity.id
_entity.type
_entity.pdbx_description
1 polymer ?
#
loop_
_entity_poly.entity_id
_entity_poly.type
_entity_poly.pdbx_seq_one_letter_code
_entity_poly.pdbx_strand_id
1 'polypeptide(L)'
;MSLTTLAQERQIHSILHWGELPPIPDEHGFAGSFAGTSHGALIVAGGANFPDGGAPWTGSKKVWTDKIFVLDKSTGIWKVAGKLPQPMGYGVSISYHDKLICIGGSNAGGHLSTVYAISYVHGKIDIEKWSDLPQPLANACGTLVGHNVYIAGGLLHPDDKSTANIFWSLNLSAPKTSSWQKLETWPGPPRMLSVAGQTNNTFYLFSGTDLEDKNGAAHRRYLNDAYKYTPGKGWSRVADLPNAVVAAPGPAIFVNKNELLIFGGDDGKLADDAANLKENHPGFSDKILKYNIDTDTWSVSGTIHTAKKPDADTNPNGSIWAPVTTTAVMWHEMIVFPGGEVRPAVRTPRILTAKFSHDIEP
;
A
#
# COMPACT_ATOMS: atom_id res chain seq x y z
N MET A 1 6.26 53.24 -22.31
CA MET A 1 6.49 51.83 -22.74
C MET A 1 6.96 51.06 -21.54
N SER A 2 6.06 50.31 -20.93
CA SER A 2 6.34 49.49 -19.74
C SER A 2 6.55 48.07 -20.20
N LEU A 3 7.77 47.56 -20.01
CA LEU A 3 8.12 46.16 -20.25
C LEU A 3 7.74 45.35 -19.03
N THR A 4 6.58 44.69 -19.11
CA THR A 4 6.18 43.66 -18.15
C THR A 4 6.94 42.38 -18.49
N THR A 5 7.96 42.09 -17.73
CA THR A 5 8.66 40.80 -17.75
C THR A 5 7.77 39.74 -17.11
N LEU A 6 7.15 38.90 -17.90
CA LEU A 6 6.50 37.68 -17.46
C LEU A 6 7.59 36.72 -16.99
N ALA A 7 7.75 36.60 -15.68
CA ALA A 7 8.49 35.53 -15.07
C ALA A 7 7.70 34.22 -15.30
N GLN A 8 8.17 33.42 -16.24
CA GLN A 8 7.68 32.08 -16.48
C GLN A 8 8.20 31.21 -15.33
N GLU A 9 7.40 30.97 -14.32
CA GLU A 9 7.69 29.97 -13.30
C GLU A 9 7.85 28.62 -13.99
N ARG A 10 9.10 28.16 -14.12
CA ARG A 10 9.40 26.79 -14.50
C ARG A 10 8.87 25.88 -13.38
N GLN A 11 7.74 25.25 -13.61
CA GLN A 11 7.32 24.09 -12.82
C GLN A 11 8.39 23.00 -13.02
N ILE A 12 9.16 22.76 -12.00
CA ILE A 12 10.09 21.63 -11.95
C ILE A 12 9.21 20.38 -11.83
N HIS A 13 8.90 19.74 -12.94
CA HIS A 13 8.31 18.42 -12.94
C HIS A 13 9.39 17.46 -12.46
N SER A 14 9.28 16.96 -11.25
CA SER A 14 10.13 15.87 -10.79
C SER A 14 9.87 14.64 -11.67
N ILE A 15 10.78 14.34 -12.57
CA ILE A 15 10.72 13.14 -13.41
C ILE A 15 11.08 11.96 -12.53
N LEU A 16 10.22 10.94 -12.47
CA LEU A 16 10.52 9.68 -11.82
C LEU A 16 11.25 8.75 -12.80
N HIS A 17 12.43 8.31 -12.43
CA HIS A 17 13.16 7.26 -13.13
C HIS A 17 12.76 5.90 -12.62
N TRP A 18 12.16 5.09 -13.47
CA TRP A 18 11.69 3.75 -13.15
C TRP A 18 12.80 2.72 -13.36
N GLY A 19 12.81 1.71 -12.49
CA GLY A 19 13.70 0.56 -12.54
C GLY A 19 13.09 -0.64 -11.85
N GLU A 20 13.87 -1.70 -11.73
CA GLU A 20 13.48 -2.91 -11.01
C GLU A 20 14.62 -3.37 -10.11
N LEU A 21 14.29 -3.91 -8.95
CA LEU A 21 15.18 -4.73 -8.14
C LEU A 21 15.07 -6.20 -8.58
N PRO A 22 16.02 -7.07 -8.17
CA PRO A 22 15.86 -8.51 -8.36
C PRO A 22 14.49 -8.97 -7.85
N PRO A 23 13.78 -9.84 -8.58
CA PRO A 23 12.45 -10.30 -8.18
C PRO A 23 12.54 -11.13 -6.88
N ILE A 24 11.45 -11.14 -6.11
CA ILE A 24 11.30 -12.07 -4.97
C ILE A 24 11.46 -13.50 -5.49
N PRO A 25 12.20 -14.38 -4.79
CA PRO A 25 12.42 -15.76 -5.21
C PRO A 25 11.17 -16.64 -4.97
N ASP A 26 10.14 -16.33 -5.71
CA ASP A 26 8.87 -17.04 -5.79
C ASP A 26 8.34 -16.90 -7.22
N GLU A 27 7.80 -17.95 -7.78
CA GLU A 27 7.38 -18.00 -9.18
C GLU A 27 6.24 -17.02 -9.47
N HIS A 28 5.30 -16.90 -8.53
CA HIS A 28 4.09 -16.08 -8.72
C HIS A 28 4.14 -14.76 -7.96
N GLY A 29 5.05 -14.63 -6.98
CA GLY A 29 5.07 -13.47 -6.07
C GLY A 29 3.87 -13.44 -5.13
N PHE A 30 3.68 -12.32 -4.43
CA PHE A 30 2.67 -12.20 -3.39
C PHE A 30 1.96 -10.85 -3.46
N ALA A 31 0.67 -10.84 -3.11
CA ALA A 31 -0.08 -9.64 -2.79
C ALA A 31 -0.28 -9.52 -1.27
N GLY A 32 -0.43 -8.30 -0.78
CA GLY A 32 -0.68 -8.04 0.64
C GLY A 32 0.50 -8.38 1.56
N SER A 33 1.72 -8.47 1.03
CA SER A 33 2.91 -8.63 1.86
C SER A 33 3.16 -7.41 2.71
N PHE A 34 3.69 -7.62 3.91
CA PHE A 34 4.28 -6.55 4.71
C PHE A 34 5.65 -6.19 4.13
N ALA A 35 5.93 -4.90 4.02
CA ALA A 35 7.23 -4.47 3.55
C ALA A 35 7.71 -3.21 4.28
N GLY A 36 9.02 -3.11 4.45
CA GLY A 36 9.67 -1.99 5.15
C GLY A 36 11.16 -2.17 5.26
N THR A 37 11.80 -1.37 6.10
CA THR A 37 13.25 -1.36 6.24
C THR A 37 13.69 -1.71 7.66
N SER A 38 14.86 -2.34 7.77
CA SER A 38 15.54 -2.58 9.03
C SER A 38 17.05 -2.54 8.83
N HIS A 39 17.76 -1.67 9.57
CA HIS A 39 19.21 -1.51 9.50
C HIS A 39 19.75 -1.41 8.06
N GLY A 40 19.05 -0.64 7.23
CA GLY A 40 19.41 -0.45 5.82
C GLY A 40 18.99 -1.57 4.86
N ALA A 41 18.51 -2.71 5.35
CA ALA A 41 17.98 -3.78 4.52
C ALA A 41 16.49 -3.57 4.21
N LEU A 42 16.06 -3.99 3.01
CA LEU A 42 14.65 -4.09 2.63
C LEU A 42 14.11 -5.45 3.08
N ILE A 43 13.00 -5.44 3.79
CA ILE A 43 12.29 -6.65 4.26
C ILE A 43 10.95 -6.75 3.55
N VAL A 44 10.61 -7.94 3.06
CA VAL A 44 9.28 -8.32 2.59
C VAL A 44 8.85 -9.57 3.33
N ALA A 45 7.70 -9.55 3.99
CA ALA A 45 7.25 -10.64 4.85
C ALA A 45 5.79 -11.00 4.60
N GLY A 46 5.48 -12.29 4.60
CA GLY A 46 4.11 -12.76 4.41
C GLY A 46 3.54 -12.42 3.02
N GLY A 47 2.22 -12.24 2.98
CA GLY A 47 1.46 -12.08 1.74
C GLY A 47 0.78 -13.37 1.31
N ALA A 48 0.06 -13.33 0.20
CA ALA A 48 -0.63 -14.50 -0.34
C ALA A 48 -0.61 -14.53 -1.87
N ASN A 49 -0.63 -15.75 -2.41
CA ASN A 49 -0.73 -16.01 -3.83
C ASN A 49 -1.64 -17.22 -4.13
N PHE A 50 -1.65 -17.63 -5.37
CA PHE A 50 -2.19 -18.91 -5.86
C PHE A 50 -1.01 -19.73 -6.35
N PRO A 51 -0.51 -20.70 -5.55
CA PRO A 51 0.77 -21.39 -5.85
C PRO A 51 0.76 -22.23 -7.11
N ASP A 52 -0.41 -22.57 -7.62
CA ASP A 52 -0.60 -23.30 -8.89
C ASP A 52 -0.67 -22.36 -10.11
N GLY A 53 -0.46 -21.05 -9.91
CA GLY A 53 -0.60 -20.03 -10.96
C GLY A 53 -2.01 -19.77 -11.42
N GLY A 54 -3.00 -20.40 -10.79
CA GLY A 54 -4.41 -20.26 -11.16
C GLY A 54 -5.11 -19.07 -10.52
N ALA A 55 -6.44 -19.11 -10.53
CA ALA A 55 -7.32 -18.07 -9.99
C ALA A 55 -8.57 -18.72 -9.36
N PRO A 56 -9.37 -17.97 -8.57
CA PRO A 56 -10.59 -18.52 -7.96
C PRO A 56 -11.56 -19.16 -8.97
N TRP A 57 -11.69 -18.59 -10.16
CA TRP A 57 -12.55 -19.12 -11.21
C TRP A 57 -12.00 -20.39 -11.89
N THR A 58 -10.74 -20.76 -11.68
CA THR A 58 -10.17 -22.06 -12.08
C THR A 58 -10.18 -23.07 -10.93
N GLY A 59 -10.72 -22.72 -9.77
CA GLY A 59 -10.75 -23.56 -8.58
C GLY A 59 -9.50 -23.46 -7.69
N SER A 60 -8.55 -22.61 -8.05
CA SER A 60 -7.33 -22.38 -7.25
C SER A 60 -7.62 -21.78 -5.89
N LYS A 61 -6.85 -22.20 -4.91
CA LYS A 61 -6.98 -21.72 -3.53
C LYS A 61 -5.88 -20.74 -3.19
N LYS A 62 -6.27 -19.61 -2.60
CA LYS A 62 -5.32 -18.64 -2.06
C LYS A 62 -4.58 -19.22 -0.85
N VAL A 63 -3.25 -19.08 -0.86
CA VAL A 63 -2.37 -19.56 0.20
C VAL A 63 -1.54 -18.39 0.73
N TRP A 64 -1.49 -18.23 2.04
CA TRP A 64 -0.65 -17.26 2.74
C TRP A 64 0.71 -17.87 3.07
N THR A 65 1.75 -17.06 2.99
CA THR A 65 3.12 -17.47 3.36
C THR A 65 3.54 -16.88 4.71
N ASP A 66 4.44 -17.59 5.40
CA ASP A 66 5.12 -17.11 6.60
C ASP A 66 6.56 -16.63 6.30
N LYS A 67 7.03 -16.71 5.05
CA LYS A 67 8.41 -16.38 4.69
C LYS A 67 8.73 -14.91 4.92
N ILE A 68 9.96 -14.66 5.39
CA ILE A 68 10.56 -13.33 5.47
C ILE A 68 11.72 -13.29 4.48
N PHE A 69 11.59 -12.41 3.49
CA PHE A 69 12.61 -12.15 2.49
C PHE A 69 13.37 -10.88 2.85
N VAL A 70 14.69 -10.90 2.70
CA VAL A 70 15.56 -9.76 2.97
C VAL A 70 16.47 -9.50 1.77
N LEU A 71 16.57 -8.22 1.39
CA LEU A 71 17.52 -7.71 0.41
C LEU A 71 18.42 -6.67 1.09
N ASP A 72 19.70 -7.03 1.26
CA ASP A 72 20.68 -6.18 1.97
C ASP A 72 21.13 -4.97 1.11
N LYS A 73 21.18 -5.15 -0.22
CA LYS A 73 21.66 -4.16 -1.19
C LYS A 73 20.83 -4.25 -2.46
N SER A 74 20.67 -3.14 -3.16
CA SER A 74 19.90 -3.07 -4.42
C SER A 74 20.43 -3.98 -5.54
N THR A 75 21.72 -4.31 -5.51
CA THR A 75 22.38 -5.25 -6.44
C THR A 75 22.56 -6.65 -5.84
N GLY A 76 21.97 -6.88 -4.66
CA GLY A 76 22.10 -8.13 -3.93
C GLY A 76 21.16 -9.23 -4.44
N ILE A 77 21.16 -10.32 -3.70
CA ILE A 77 20.26 -11.46 -3.90
C ILE A 77 19.36 -11.56 -2.68
N TRP A 78 18.07 -11.76 -2.91
CA TRP A 78 17.11 -12.04 -1.85
C TRP A 78 17.48 -13.27 -1.06
N LYS A 79 17.36 -13.18 0.26
CA LYS A 79 17.51 -14.30 1.18
C LYS A 79 16.17 -14.58 1.85
N VAL A 80 15.80 -15.85 1.98
CA VAL A 80 14.76 -16.24 2.94
C VAL A 80 15.44 -16.26 4.31
N ALA A 81 15.30 -15.16 5.05
CA ALA A 81 16.07 -14.92 6.27
C ALA A 81 15.35 -15.43 7.53
N GLY A 82 14.07 -15.77 7.43
CA GLY A 82 13.28 -16.25 8.56
C GLY A 82 11.83 -16.53 8.19
N LYS A 83 11.02 -16.70 9.23
CA LYS A 83 9.58 -16.93 9.14
C LYS A 83 8.83 -16.10 10.16
N LEU A 84 7.67 -15.60 9.78
CA LEU A 84 6.67 -15.08 10.71
C LEU A 84 6.17 -16.19 11.64
N PRO A 85 5.68 -15.85 12.85
CA PRO A 85 5.10 -16.86 13.75
C PRO A 85 3.89 -17.59 13.17
N GLN A 86 3.23 -17.00 12.18
CA GLN A 86 2.15 -17.60 11.40
C GLN A 86 2.11 -17.00 9.99
N PRO A 87 1.58 -17.72 8.98
CA PRO A 87 1.28 -17.13 7.69
C PRO A 87 0.33 -15.95 7.86
N MET A 88 0.61 -14.81 7.20
CA MET A 88 -0.25 -13.62 7.28
C MET A 88 0.03 -12.64 6.14
N GLY A 89 -0.96 -11.78 5.84
CA GLY A 89 -0.86 -10.73 4.85
C GLY A 89 -2.05 -9.76 4.93
N TYR A 90 -2.10 -8.75 4.06
CA TYR A 90 -3.20 -7.76 3.99
C TYR A 90 -3.38 -6.91 5.25
N GLY A 91 -2.33 -6.76 6.03
CA GLY A 91 -2.27 -5.84 7.17
C GLY A 91 -1.58 -4.53 6.81
N VAL A 92 -1.28 -3.73 7.84
CA VAL A 92 -0.58 -2.46 7.70
C VAL A 92 0.91 -2.63 8.00
N SER A 93 1.76 -2.07 7.14
CA SER A 93 3.22 -2.06 7.26
C SER A 93 3.72 -0.69 7.70
N ILE A 94 4.58 -0.64 8.73
CA ILE A 94 5.21 0.60 9.21
C ILE A 94 6.70 0.35 9.38
N SER A 95 7.54 1.20 8.80
CA SER A 95 8.98 1.24 9.14
C SER A 95 9.19 2.23 10.28
N TYR A 96 9.76 1.77 11.40
CA TYR A 96 10.00 2.60 12.58
C TYR A 96 11.22 2.12 13.35
N HIS A 97 12.20 3.01 13.59
CA HIS A 97 13.42 2.75 14.36
C HIS A 97 14.06 1.38 14.02
N ASP A 98 14.43 1.20 12.74
CA ASP A 98 15.08 -0.01 12.24
C ASP A 98 14.26 -1.31 12.41
N LYS A 99 12.93 -1.18 12.46
CA LYS A 99 12.00 -2.32 12.50
C LYS A 99 10.90 -2.17 11.46
N LEU A 100 10.54 -3.27 10.84
CA LEU A 100 9.27 -3.42 10.12
C LEU A 100 8.20 -3.86 11.10
N ILE A 101 7.17 -3.05 11.28
CA ILE A 101 6.01 -3.35 12.12
C ILE A 101 4.89 -3.89 11.21
N CYS A 102 4.49 -5.14 11.45
CA CYS A 102 3.40 -5.82 10.77
C CYS A 102 2.17 -5.78 11.67
N ILE A 103 1.09 -5.16 11.24
CA ILE A 103 -0.08 -4.87 12.09
C ILE A 103 -1.32 -5.50 11.49
N GLY A 104 -1.97 -6.41 12.24
CA GLY A 104 -3.18 -7.10 11.82
C GLY A 104 -2.97 -7.94 10.58
N GLY A 105 -3.97 -7.95 9.70
CA GLY A 105 -3.96 -8.72 8.45
C GLY A 105 -4.86 -9.93 8.51
N SER A 106 -4.63 -10.87 7.62
CA SER A 106 -5.48 -12.03 7.38
C SER A 106 -4.64 -13.27 7.10
N ASN A 107 -5.20 -14.44 7.38
CA ASN A 107 -4.71 -15.73 6.92
C ASN A 107 -5.88 -16.68 6.60
N ALA A 108 -5.61 -17.96 6.42
CA ALA A 108 -6.63 -18.97 6.14
C ALA A 108 -7.63 -19.16 7.29
N GLY A 109 -7.27 -18.80 8.53
CA GLY A 109 -8.11 -18.89 9.71
C GLY A 109 -8.97 -17.65 9.96
N GLY A 110 -8.76 -16.55 9.23
CA GLY A 110 -9.51 -15.30 9.37
C GLY A 110 -8.63 -14.06 9.50
N HIS A 111 -9.21 -12.99 10.01
CA HIS A 111 -8.48 -11.74 10.30
C HIS A 111 -7.75 -11.82 11.63
N LEU A 112 -6.68 -11.04 11.76
CA LEU A 112 -5.74 -11.09 12.87
C LEU A 112 -5.69 -9.76 13.62
N SER A 113 -5.50 -9.84 14.94
CA SER A 113 -5.22 -8.68 15.79
C SER A 113 -3.72 -8.53 16.10
N THR A 114 -2.89 -9.49 15.69
CA THR A 114 -1.48 -9.56 16.09
C THR A 114 -0.66 -8.43 15.52
N VAL A 115 0.32 -7.96 16.31
CA VAL A 115 1.29 -6.95 15.91
C VAL A 115 2.69 -7.51 16.14
N TYR A 116 3.48 -7.60 15.08
CA TYR A 116 4.87 -8.06 15.14
C TYR A 116 5.82 -6.95 14.69
N ALA A 117 6.92 -6.78 15.41
CA ALA A 117 8.03 -5.92 15.04
C ALA A 117 9.22 -6.79 14.63
N ILE A 118 9.63 -6.66 13.38
CA ILE A 118 10.70 -7.47 12.77
C ILE A 118 11.94 -6.60 12.64
N SER A 119 13.07 -7.07 13.14
CA SER A 119 14.38 -6.49 12.88
C SER A 119 15.31 -7.51 12.21
N TYR A 120 16.21 -6.98 11.37
CA TYR A 120 17.24 -7.76 10.70
C TYR A 120 18.60 -7.21 11.07
N VAL A 121 19.33 -7.96 11.90
CA VAL A 121 20.61 -7.54 12.46
C VAL A 121 21.64 -8.65 12.25
N HIS A 122 22.81 -8.31 11.69
CA HIS A 122 23.91 -9.25 11.44
C HIS A 122 23.47 -10.56 10.75
N GLY A 123 22.56 -10.45 9.76
CA GLY A 123 22.11 -11.61 8.98
C GLY A 123 21.01 -12.44 9.66
N LYS A 124 20.46 -11.99 10.79
CA LYS A 124 19.43 -12.72 11.56
C LYS A 124 18.18 -11.90 11.72
N ILE A 125 17.05 -12.57 11.64
CA ILE A 125 15.74 -12.02 11.96
C ILE A 125 15.50 -12.16 13.46
N ASP A 126 15.04 -11.07 14.07
CA ASP A 126 14.43 -11.07 15.40
C ASP A 126 12.99 -10.56 15.28
N ILE A 127 12.07 -11.18 16.01
CA ILE A 127 10.64 -10.85 15.99
C ILE A 127 10.15 -10.62 17.40
N GLU A 128 9.67 -9.42 17.64
CA GLU A 128 9.03 -9.06 18.89
C GLU A 128 7.50 -8.99 18.71
N LYS A 129 6.76 -9.54 19.66
CA LYS A 129 5.32 -9.29 19.73
C LYS A 129 5.07 -7.99 20.49
N TRP A 130 4.26 -7.10 19.87
CA TRP A 130 3.79 -5.84 20.48
C TRP A 130 2.31 -5.95 20.86
N SER A 131 1.73 -4.86 21.40
CA SER A 131 0.32 -4.82 21.82
C SER A 131 -0.61 -5.11 20.64
N ASP A 132 -1.44 -6.13 20.78
CA ASP A 132 -2.43 -6.53 19.77
C ASP A 132 -3.44 -5.42 19.50
N LEU A 133 -3.97 -5.36 18.28
CA LEU A 133 -5.12 -4.52 17.93
C LEU A 133 -6.32 -4.82 18.85
N PRO A 134 -7.22 -3.84 19.07
CA PRO A 134 -8.44 -4.05 19.86
C PRO A 134 -9.36 -5.14 19.31
N GLN A 135 -9.30 -5.37 18.01
CA GLN A 135 -10.07 -6.39 17.27
C GLN A 135 -9.26 -6.90 16.08
N PRO A 136 -9.54 -8.10 15.54
CA PRO A 136 -8.99 -8.54 14.27
C PRO A 136 -9.30 -7.54 13.17
N LEU A 137 -8.33 -7.28 12.26
CA LEU A 137 -8.47 -6.27 11.23
C LEU A 137 -7.59 -6.58 10.02
N ALA A 138 -8.19 -6.59 8.83
CA ALA A 138 -7.47 -6.66 7.56
C ALA A 138 -7.95 -5.60 6.57
N ASN A 139 -7.18 -5.38 5.50
CA ASN A 139 -7.49 -4.43 4.43
C ASN A 139 -7.67 -2.97 4.91
N ALA A 140 -7.16 -2.65 6.10
CA ALA A 140 -7.07 -1.29 6.59
C ALA A 140 -5.90 -0.55 5.94
N CYS A 141 -5.94 0.76 5.97
CA CYS A 141 -4.76 1.60 5.68
C CYS A 141 -4.18 2.18 6.96
N GLY A 142 -2.91 2.55 6.91
CA GLY A 142 -2.27 3.20 8.05
C GLY A 142 -0.93 3.82 7.68
N THR A 143 -0.49 4.75 8.52
CA THR A 143 0.82 5.40 8.40
C THR A 143 1.27 5.96 9.74
N LEU A 144 2.53 6.38 9.80
CA LEU A 144 3.17 6.95 10.98
C LEU A 144 3.12 8.48 10.91
N VAL A 145 2.61 9.14 11.96
CA VAL A 145 2.70 10.60 12.13
C VAL A 145 3.43 10.88 13.45
N GLY A 146 4.62 11.42 13.36
CA GLY A 146 5.51 11.53 14.51
C GLY A 146 5.87 10.14 15.06
N HIS A 147 5.52 9.89 16.32
CA HIS A 147 5.71 8.59 16.98
C HIS A 147 4.41 7.76 17.07
N ASN A 148 3.32 8.24 16.50
CA ASN A 148 2.05 7.55 16.56
C ASN A 148 1.74 6.90 15.21
N VAL A 149 1.46 5.59 15.21
CA VAL A 149 0.82 4.94 14.08
C VAL A 149 -0.67 5.19 14.16
N TYR A 150 -1.27 5.49 13.01
CA TYR A 150 -2.71 5.62 12.82
C TYR A 150 -3.19 4.58 11.82
N ILE A 151 -4.33 3.95 12.12
CA ILE A 151 -4.95 2.92 11.28
C ILE A 151 -6.41 3.29 11.07
N ALA A 152 -6.88 3.22 9.82
CA ALA A 152 -8.24 3.59 9.45
C ALA A 152 -8.90 2.53 8.56
N GLY A 153 -10.20 2.29 8.80
CA GLY A 153 -11.03 1.41 8.00
C GLY A 153 -10.66 -0.07 8.08
N GLY A 154 -10.98 -0.82 7.05
CA GLY A 154 -10.70 -2.25 6.92
C GLY A 154 -11.94 -3.13 7.10
N LEU A 155 -11.71 -4.42 7.34
CA LEU A 155 -12.70 -5.44 7.64
C LEU A 155 -12.35 -6.12 8.96
N LEU A 156 -13.35 -6.44 9.77
CA LEU A 156 -13.19 -7.17 11.04
C LEU A 156 -13.21 -8.69 10.82
N HIS A 157 -14.03 -9.16 9.87
CA HIS A 157 -14.14 -10.57 9.51
C HIS A 157 -14.09 -10.75 7.98
N PRO A 158 -13.61 -11.91 7.49
CA PRO A 158 -13.51 -12.18 6.05
C PRO A 158 -14.85 -12.13 5.30
N ASP A 159 -15.95 -12.48 5.98
CA ASP A 159 -17.29 -12.57 5.40
C ASP A 159 -18.15 -11.33 5.65
N ASP A 160 -17.56 -10.25 6.19
CA ASP A 160 -18.26 -9.00 6.42
C ASP A 160 -18.82 -8.43 5.12
N LYS A 161 -20.06 -7.98 5.16
CA LYS A 161 -20.75 -7.31 4.04
C LYS A 161 -20.77 -5.79 4.17
N SER A 162 -20.09 -5.28 5.18
CA SER A 162 -19.88 -3.86 5.44
C SER A 162 -18.46 -3.63 5.91
N THR A 163 -17.89 -2.52 5.54
CA THR A 163 -16.54 -2.13 5.98
C THR A 163 -16.56 -1.55 7.40
N ALA A 164 -15.43 -1.62 8.08
CA ALA A 164 -15.30 -1.09 9.43
C ALA A 164 -15.11 0.43 9.42
N ASN A 165 -15.87 1.14 10.26
CA ASN A 165 -15.67 2.56 10.53
C ASN A 165 -14.84 2.71 11.80
N ILE A 166 -13.53 2.52 11.68
CA ILE A 166 -12.60 2.58 12.80
C ILE A 166 -11.45 3.53 12.51
N PHE A 167 -10.97 4.18 13.57
CA PHE A 167 -9.74 4.96 13.55
C PHE A 167 -9.02 4.73 14.88
N TRP A 168 -7.85 4.11 14.81
CA TRP A 168 -7.07 3.74 15.99
C TRP A 168 -5.67 4.32 15.90
N SER A 169 -5.08 4.62 17.07
CA SER A 169 -3.68 5.01 17.17
C SER A 169 -2.95 4.26 18.26
N LEU A 170 -1.64 4.06 18.06
CA LEU A 170 -0.71 3.53 19.04
C LEU A 170 0.56 4.37 19.06
N ASN A 171 1.00 4.76 20.25
CA ASN A 171 2.30 5.41 20.43
C ASN A 171 3.43 4.38 20.38
N LEU A 172 4.33 4.51 19.40
CA LEU A 172 5.44 3.58 19.19
C LEU A 172 6.68 3.90 20.02
N SER A 173 6.70 4.99 20.82
CA SER A 173 7.81 5.25 21.74
C SER A 173 7.88 4.24 22.90
N ALA A 174 6.73 3.62 23.23
CA ALA A 174 6.62 2.59 24.26
C ALA A 174 5.65 1.46 23.83
N PRO A 175 5.91 0.77 22.72
CA PRO A 175 4.90 -0.07 22.03
C PRO A 175 4.45 -1.31 22.83
N LYS A 176 5.26 -1.75 23.80
CA LYS A 176 4.93 -2.91 24.65
C LYS A 176 4.01 -2.58 25.82
N THR A 177 3.99 -1.32 26.22
CA THR A 177 3.23 -0.81 27.40
C THR A 177 2.10 0.13 26.99
N SER A 178 2.16 0.72 25.79
CA SER A 178 1.09 1.55 25.24
C SER A 178 -0.09 0.69 24.80
N SER A 179 -1.30 1.22 24.99
CA SER A 179 -2.53 0.63 24.49
C SER A 179 -3.03 1.38 23.27
N TRP A 180 -3.66 0.65 22.36
CA TRP A 180 -4.37 1.23 21.25
C TRP A 180 -5.48 2.17 21.72
N GLN A 181 -5.48 3.38 21.18
CA GLN A 181 -6.50 4.39 21.44
C GLN A 181 -7.53 4.37 20.32
N LYS A 182 -8.80 4.27 20.68
CA LYS A 182 -9.92 4.49 19.74
C LYS A 182 -10.14 5.99 19.61
N LEU A 183 -10.08 6.48 18.40
CA LEU A 183 -10.26 7.90 18.07
C LEU A 183 -11.59 8.10 17.34
N GLU A 184 -12.05 9.34 17.28
CA GLU A 184 -13.19 9.74 16.44
C GLU A 184 -12.88 9.45 14.98
N THR A 185 -13.86 8.88 14.26
CA THR A 185 -13.73 8.53 12.85
C THR A 185 -14.03 9.71 11.92
N TRP A 186 -13.63 9.61 10.67
CA TRP A 186 -13.88 10.64 9.67
C TRP A 186 -15.39 10.77 9.36
N PRO A 187 -15.85 11.96 8.94
CA PRO A 187 -17.27 12.22 8.65
C PRO A 187 -17.66 11.76 7.23
N GLY A 188 -17.41 10.48 6.93
CA GLY A 188 -17.68 9.88 5.62
C GLY A 188 -17.99 8.40 5.71
N PRO A 189 -18.22 7.73 4.56
CA PRO A 189 -18.53 6.31 4.54
C PRO A 189 -17.42 5.46 5.16
N PRO A 190 -17.78 4.34 5.81
CA PRO A 190 -16.81 3.32 6.17
C PRO A 190 -16.10 2.81 4.90
N ARG A 191 -14.89 2.29 5.05
CA ARG A 191 -14.07 1.92 3.88
C ARG A 191 -12.97 0.93 4.19
N MET A 192 -12.54 0.21 3.17
CA MET A 192 -11.34 -0.62 3.16
C MET A 192 -10.47 -0.29 1.94
N LEU A 193 -9.24 -0.80 1.90
CA LEU A 193 -8.32 -0.66 0.77
C LEU A 193 -8.08 0.81 0.37
N SER A 194 -8.15 1.71 1.35
CA SER A 194 -7.83 3.13 1.21
C SER A 194 -6.33 3.34 1.19
N VAL A 195 -5.91 4.53 0.79
CA VAL A 195 -4.51 4.97 0.89
C VAL A 195 -4.38 5.93 2.06
N ALA A 196 -3.51 5.60 3.01
CA ALA A 196 -3.11 6.54 4.05
C ALA A 196 -2.01 7.47 3.51
N GLY A 197 -2.01 8.72 3.93
CA GLY A 197 -0.92 9.65 3.68
C GLY A 197 -0.51 10.34 4.98
N GLN A 198 0.67 10.96 5.00
CA GLN A 198 1.13 11.70 6.17
C GLN A 198 1.97 12.91 5.80
N THR A 199 1.91 13.90 6.65
CA THR A 199 2.88 14.97 6.77
C THR A 199 3.45 14.96 8.19
N ASN A 200 4.26 15.95 8.56
CA ASN A 200 4.87 15.99 9.89
C ASN A 200 3.87 15.91 11.06
N ASN A 201 2.64 16.38 10.89
CA ASN A 201 1.63 16.44 11.96
C ASN A 201 0.20 16.13 11.49
N THR A 202 0.02 15.48 10.35
CA THR A 202 -1.32 15.24 9.81
C THR A 202 -1.38 13.88 9.14
N PHE A 203 -2.41 13.10 9.46
CA PHE A 203 -2.80 11.89 8.78
C PHE A 203 -3.80 12.22 7.69
N TYR A 204 -3.67 11.61 6.53
CA TYR A 204 -4.60 11.71 5.41
C TYR A 204 -5.23 10.35 5.12
N LEU A 205 -6.50 10.36 4.74
CA LEU A 205 -7.28 9.20 4.31
C LEU A 205 -7.85 9.47 2.92
N PHE A 206 -7.40 8.71 1.94
CA PHE A 206 -7.75 8.90 0.54
C PHE A 206 -8.50 7.69 0.00
N SER A 207 -9.63 7.92 -0.70
CA SER A 207 -10.29 6.90 -1.51
C SER A 207 -10.64 5.62 -0.71
N GLY A 208 -10.61 4.48 -1.36
CA GLY A 208 -10.98 3.17 -0.84
C GLY A 208 -12.33 2.71 -1.39
N THR A 209 -12.83 1.63 -0.83
CA THR A 209 -14.14 1.09 -1.18
C THR A 209 -14.93 0.76 0.07
N ASP A 210 -16.21 1.08 0.05
CA ASP A 210 -17.19 0.56 0.99
C ASP A 210 -17.77 -0.76 0.46
N LEU A 211 -18.38 -1.54 1.32
CA LEU A 211 -19.19 -2.70 0.96
C LEU A 211 -20.66 -2.42 1.24
N GLU A 212 -21.48 -2.63 0.24
CA GLU A 212 -22.95 -2.54 0.33
C GLU A 212 -23.54 -3.93 0.15
N ASP A 213 -24.44 -4.34 1.06
CA ASP A 213 -25.20 -5.57 0.87
C ASP A 213 -26.25 -5.34 -0.23
N LYS A 214 -26.12 -6.03 -1.36
CA LYS A 214 -27.12 -6.07 -2.42
C LYS A 214 -27.63 -7.49 -2.58
N ASN A 215 -28.84 -7.74 -2.07
CA ASN A 215 -29.50 -9.06 -2.15
C ASN A 215 -28.67 -10.20 -1.52
N GLY A 216 -28.01 -9.94 -0.42
CA GLY A 216 -27.20 -10.92 0.30
C GLY A 216 -25.77 -11.08 -0.24
N ALA A 217 -25.38 -10.32 -1.26
CA ALA A 217 -24.00 -10.26 -1.76
C ALA A 217 -23.33 -8.92 -1.47
N ALA A 218 -22.05 -8.95 -1.10
CA ALA A 218 -21.28 -7.75 -0.89
C ALA A 218 -20.87 -7.14 -2.25
N HIS A 219 -21.27 -5.90 -2.49
CA HIS A 219 -20.87 -5.11 -3.65
C HIS A 219 -19.94 -3.97 -3.23
N ARG A 220 -18.92 -3.71 -4.03
CA ARG A 220 -18.00 -2.60 -3.79
C ARG A 220 -18.59 -1.28 -4.28
N ARG A 221 -18.60 -0.28 -3.41
CA ARG A 221 -18.84 1.11 -3.76
C ARG A 221 -17.51 1.86 -3.71
N TYR A 222 -16.97 2.19 -4.86
CA TYR A 222 -15.72 2.91 -5.01
C TYR A 222 -15.88 4.36 -4.53
N LEU A 223 -14.95 4.81 -3.70
CA LEU A 223 -14.97 6.12 -3.05
C LEU A 223 -13.82 6.98 -3.57
N ASN A 224 -14.10 8.25 -3.84
CA ASN A 224 -13.10 9.24 -4.26
C ASN A 224 -12.97 10.41 -3.27
N ASP A 225 -13.71 10.37 -2.16
CA ASP A 225 -13.62 11.37 -1.12
C ASP A 225 -12.32 11.24 -0.30
N ALA A 226 -11.91 12.35 0.29
CA ALA A 226 -10.66 12.45 1.02
C ALA A 226 -10.80 13.28 2.30
N TYR A 227 -10.02 12.90 3.31
CA TYR A 227 -10.05 13.52 4.63
C TYR A 227 -8.64 13.68 5.19
N LYS A 228 -8.48 14.63 6.10
CA LYS A 228 -7.27 14.77 6.93
C LYS A 228 -7.63 14.83 8.42
N TYR A 229 -6.80 14.22 9.23
CA TYR A 229 -6.87 14.26 10.68
C TYR A 229 -5.62 14.94 11.23
N THR A 230 -5.82 15.98 12.02
CA THR A 230 -4.73 16.64 12.75
C THR A 230 -4.94 16.43 14.24
N PRO A 231 -4.00 15.82 14.97
CA PRO A 231 -4.11 15.65 16.41
C PRO A 231 -4.46 16.96 17.13
N GLY A 232 -5.46 16.90 18.02
CA GLY A 232 -5.99 18.06 18.72
C GLY A 232 -6.96 18.95 17.94
N LYS A 233 -7.10 18.75 16.63
CA LYS A 233 -8.06 19.49 15.79
C LYS A 233 -9.17 18.61 15.20
N GLY A 234 -8.96 17.28 15.16
CA GLY A 234 -9.90 16.32 14.58
C GLY A 234 -9.84 16.23 13.06
N TRP A 235 -10.94 15.73 12.46
CA TRP A 235 -11.08 15.50 11.04
C TRP A 235 -11.59 16.71 10.27
N SER A 236 -11.13 16.85 9.05
CA SER A 236 -11.71 17.75 8.05
C SER A 236 -11.64 17.11 6.67
N ARG A 237 -12.61 17.43 5.81
CA ARG A 237 -12.62 17.02 4.41
C ARG A 237 -11.58 17.84 3.64
N VAL A 238 -10.97 17.21 2.65
CA VAL A 238 -10.11 17.85 1.63
C VAL A 238 -10.66 17.55 0.25
N ALA A 239 -10.08 18.12 -0.81
CA ALA A 239 -10.55 17.94 -2.18
C ALA A 239 -10.64 16.46 -2.55
N ASP A 240 -11.74 16.07 -3.16
CA ASP A 240 -11.97 14.70 -3.65
C ASP A 240 -11.00 14.36 -4.77
N LEU A 241 -10.58 13.09 -4.84
CA LEU A 241 -9.76 12.58 -5.92
C LEU A 241 -10.53 12.60 -7.25
N PRO A 242 -9.84 12.79 -8.39
CA PRO A 242 -10.49 12.75 -9.70
C PRO A 242 -11.05 11.35 -10.05
N ASN A 243 -10.49 10.30 -9.47
CA ASN A 243 -10.97 8.92 -9.57
C ASN A 243 -10.66 8.19 -8.27
N ALA A 244 -11.34 7.08 -8.01
CA ALA A 244 -10.96 6.16 -6.95
C ALA A 244 -9.57 5.54 -7.23
N VAL A 245 -8.86 5.18 -6.15
CA VAL A 245 -7.53 4.53 -6.19
C VAL A 245 -7.48 3.38 -5.19
N VAL A 246 -8.47 2.49 -5.30
CA VAL A 246 -8.64 1.36 -4.36
C VAL A 246 -7.42 0.46 -4.39
N ALA A 247 -6.95 0.04 -3.23
CA ALA A 247 -5.80 -0.84 -3.04
C ALA A 247 -4.48 -0.34 -3.67
N ALA A 248 -4.37 0.95 -4.03
CA ALA A 248 -3.10 1.50 -4.51
C ALA A 248 -1.98 1.24 -3.50
N PRO A 249 -0.72 1.10 -3.95
CA PRO A 249 0.42 0.98 -3.06
C PRO A 249 0.43 2.08 -1.99
N GLY A 250 0.48 1.70 -0.73
CA GLY A 250 0.42 2.66 0.37
C GLY A 250 1.58 2.53 1.35
N PRO A 251 1.83 3.56 2.13
CA PRO A 251 1.18 4.87 2.16
C PRO A 251 1.56 5.77 0.98
N ALA A 252 0.77 6.83 0.75
CA ALA A 252 1.13 7.90 -0.18
C ALA A 252 2.50 8.51 0.18
N ILE A 253 3.30 8.81 -0.82
CA ILE A 253 4.67 9.31 -0.62
C ILE A 253 4.66 10.83 -0.51
N PHE A 254 5.15 11.34 0.62
CA PHE A 254 5.29 12.77 0.89
C PHE A 254 6.55 13.31 0.23
N VAL A 255 6.40 14.32 -0.62
CA VAL A 255 7.49 14.95 -1.37
C VAL A 255 7.38 16.48 -1.35
N ASN A 256 8.44 17.16 -1.70
CA ASN A 256 8.48 18.61 -1.91
C ASN A 256 7.88 19.46 -0.77
N LYS A 257 7.82 18.92 0.46
CA LYS A 257 7.27 19.55 1.69
C LYS A 257 5.75 19.80 1.68
N ASN A 258 5.05 19.71 0.55
CA ASN A 258 3.63 20.01 0.42
C ASN A 258 2.86 19.14 -0.57
N GLU A 259 3.44 18.03 -1.02
CA GLU A 259 2.82 17.14 -2.01
C GLU A 259 2.76 15.70 -1.52
N LEU A 260 1.66 15.00 -1.83
CA LEU A 260 1.49 13.57 -1.62
C LEU A 260 1.25 12.87 -2.94
N LEU A 261 2.04 11.84 -3.24
CA LEU A 261 1.91 11.03 -4.46
C LEU A 261 1.22 9.71 -4.14
N ILE A 262 0.23 9.35 -4.96
CA ILE A 262 -0.46 8.05 -4.96
C ILE A 262 -0.20 7.37 -6.30
N PHE A 263 0.20 6.12 -6.26
CA PHE A 263 0.64 5.35 -7.42
C PHE A 263 -0.42 4.33 -7.84
N GLY A 264 -1.03 4.50 -9.00
CA GLY A 264 -1.97 3.54 -9.56
C GLY A 264 -3.27 3.39 -8.76
N GLY A 265 -3.65 2.16 -8.52
CA GLY A 265 -4.90 1.77 -7.84
C GLY A 265 -5.97 1.28 -8.80
N ASP A 266 -6.99 0.62 -8.25
CA ASP A 266 -8.19 0.22 -8.98
C ASP A 266 -9.19 1.38 -8.98
N ASP A 267 -9.54 1.90 -10.16
CA ASP A 267 -10.48 3.02 -10.32
C ASP A 267 -11.95 2.59 -10.43
N GLY A 268 -12.21 1.28 -10.35
CA GLY A 268 -13.53 0.69 -10.35
C GLY A 268 -14.22 0.58 -11.71
N LYS A 269 -13.63 1.11 -12.79
CA LYS A 269 -14.29 1.13 -14.10
C LYS A 269 -14.58 -0.25 -14.66
N LEU A 270 -13.77 -1.24 -14.30
CA LEU A 270 -13.90 -2.64 -14.77
C LEU A 270 -14.39 -3.57 -13.66
N ALA A 271 -14.85 -3.04 -12.52
CA ALA A 271 -15.23 -3.84 -11.36
C ALA A 271 -16.35 -4.85 -11.68
N ASP A 272 -17.39 -4.42 -12.40
CA ASP A 272 -18.52 -5.26 -12.77
C ASP A 272 -18.17 -6.28 -13.87
N ASP A 273 -17.16 -5.98 -14.68
CA ASP A 273 -16.71 -6.84 -15.77
C ASP A 273 -15.54 -7.76 -15.40
N ALA A 274 -14.92 -7.57 -14.26
CA ALA A 274 -13.69 -8.28 -13.88
C ALA A 274 -13.84 -9.81 -13.90
N ALA A 275 -15.00 -10.32 -13.49
CA ALA A 275 -15.30 -11.75 -13.50
C ALA A 275 -15.44 -12.32 -14.93
N ASN A 276 -15.81 -11.51 -15.91
CA ASN A 276 -15.94 -11.88 -17.32
C ASN A 276 -14.61 -11.73 -18.06
N LEU A 277 -13.84 -10.70 -17.72
CA LEU A 277 -12.55 -10.41 -18.35
C LEU A 277 -11.47 -11.43 -17.99
N LYS A 278 -11.42 -11.91 -16.74
CA LYS A 278 -10.46 -12.92 -16.29
C LYS A 278 -9.03 -12.59 -16.76
N GLU A 279 -8.44 -13.48 -17.59
CA GLU A 279 -7.10 -13.35 -18.15
C GLU A 279 -6.95 -12.14 -19.08
N ASN A 280 -8.05 -11.69 -19.71
CA ASN A 280 -8.08 -10.52 -20.59
C ASN A 280 -8.19 -9.18 -19.82
N HIS A 281 -8.23 -9.20 -18.50
CA HIS A 281 -8.29 -7.97 -17.72
C HIS A 281 -7.02 -7.11 -17.98
N PRO A 282 -7.17 -5.82 -18.38
CA PRO A 282 -6.04 -5.01 -18.83
C PRO A 282 -5.07 -4.58 -17.72
N GLY A 283 -5.31 -4.97 -16.47
CA GLY A 283 -4.59 -4.51 -15.29
C GLY A 283 -5.23 -3.27 -14.67
N PHE A 284 -4.58 -2.70 -13.67
CA PHE A 284 -5.04 -1.54 -12.91
C PHE A 284 -4.50 -0.23 -13.50
N SER A 285 -4.93 0.90 -12.96
CA SER A 285 -4.48 2.22 -13.39
C SER A 285 -2.97 2.37 -13.19
N ASP A 286 -2.30 2.97 -14.16
CA ASP A 286 -0.88 3.35 -14.08
C ASP A 286 -0.68 4.82 -13.73
N LYS A 287 -1.74 5.60 -13.53
CA LYS A 287 -1.64 7.03 -13.25
C LYS A 287 -1.06 7.30 -11.87
N ILE A 288 -0.20 8.31 -11.78
CA ILE A 288 0.31 8.84 -10.53
C ILE A 288 -0.47 10.10 -10.22
N LEU A 289 -1.26 10.07 -9.15
CA LEU A 289 -1.98 11.24 -8.67
C LEU A 289 -1.11 12.01 -7.68
N LYS A 290 -1.14 13.33 -7.79
CA LYS A 290 -0.46 14.26 -6.92
C LYS A 290 -1.49 15.16 -6.24
N TYR A 291 -1.47 15.16 -4.91
CA TYR A 291 -2.24 16.07 -4.07
C TYR A 291 -1.31 17.19 -3.58
N ASN A 292 -1.65 18.42 -3.90
CA ASN A 292 -0.98 19.59 -3.35
C ASN A 292 -1.73 20.07 -2.09
N ILE A 293 -1.02 20.07 -0.96
CA ILE A 293 -1.58 20.32 0.38
C ILE A 293 -1.95 21.79 0.57
N ASP A 294 -1.16 22.70 -0.01
CA ASP A 294 -1.33 24.15 0.19
C ASP A 294 -2.53 24.68 -0.60
N THR A 295 -2.76 24.14 -1.79
CA THR A 295 -3.85 24.55 -2.68
C THR A 295 -5.09 23.68 -2.58
N ASP A 296 -5.01 22.55 -1.86
CA ASP A 296 -6.08 21.53 -1.76
C ASP A 296 -6.56 21.08 -3.15
N THR A 297 -5.62 20.67 -4.01
CA THR A 297 -5.92 20.30 -5.40
C THR A 297 -5.21 19.02 -5.82
N TRP A 298 -5.81 18.32 -6.79
CA TRP A 298 -5.26 17.13 -7.41
C TRP A 298 -4.80 17.40 -8.83
N SER A 299 -3.74 16.72 -9.25
CA SER A 299 -3.25 16.66 -10.62
C SER A 299 -2.69 15.29 -10.95
N VAL A 300 -2.54 14.98 -12.24
CA VAL A 300 -1.78 13.80 -12.70
C VAL A 300 -0.32 14.21 -12.83
N SER A 301 0.56 13.52 -12.11
CA SER A 301 2.01 13.80 -12.07
C SER A 301 2.84 12.92 -13.00
N GLY A 302 2.23 11.91 -13.64
CA GLY A 302 2.90 10.97 -14.52
C GLY A 302 2.24 9.61 -14.52
N THR A 303 3.00 8.60 -14.96
CA THR A 303 2.54 7.20 -15.00
C THR A 303 3.60 6.27 -14.41
N ILE A 304 3.13 5.16 -13.84
CA ILE A 304 3.97 4.02 -13.49
C ILE A 304 4.48 3.41 -14.79
N HIS A 305 5.75 3.06 -14.84
CA HIS A 305 6.30 2.34 -15.99
C HIS A 305 5.63 0.98 -16.15
N THR A 306 4.99 0.77 -17.29
CA THR A 306 4.39 -0.51 -17.66
C THR A 306 4.91 -0.96 -19.03
N ALA A 307 5.08 -2.27 -19.23
CA ALA A 307 5.49 -2.85 -20.49
C ALA A 307 4.82 -4.22 -20.67
N LYS A 308 3.68 -4.23 -21.36
CA LYS A 308 2.94 -5.46 -21.65
C LYS A 308 3.49 -6.12 -22.89
N LYS A 309 3.75 -7.42 -22.80
CA LYS A 309 4.11 -8.27 -23.94
C LYS A 309 2.87 -8.85 -24.61
N PRO A 310 2.98 -9.33 -25.86
CA PRO A 310 1.85 -9.94 -26.57
C PRO A 310 1.27 -11.18 -25.87
N ASP A 311 2.05 -11.89 -25.07
CA ASP A 311 1.67 -13.07 -24.31
C ASP A 311 1.25 -12.77 -22.86
N ALA A 312 0.96 -11.51 -22.53
CA ALA A 312 0.66 -11.09 -21.17
C ALA A 312 -0.56 -11.78 -20.53
N ASP A 313 -1.47 -12.30 -21.35
CA ASP A 313 -2.66 -13.02 -20.87
C ASP A 313 -2.29 -14.40 -20.28
N THR A 314 -1.34 -15.08 -20.88
CA THR A 314 -0.86 -16.42 -20.47
C THR A 314 0.43 -16.38 -19.68
N ASN A 315 1.26 -15.34 -19.84
CA ASN A 315 2.51 -15.12 -19.15
C ASN A 315 2.58 -13.71 -18.51
N PRO A 316 1.74 -13.44 -17.52
CA PRO A 316 1.64 -12.09 -16.93
C PRO A 316 2.96 -11.63 -16.33
N ASN A 317 3.76 -12.52 -15.74
CA ASN A 317 5.05 -12.19 -15.12
C ASN A 317 6.16 -11.87 -16.13
N GLY A 318 5.95 -12.16 -17.41
CA GLY A 318 6.80 -11.70 -18.50
C GLY A 318 6.67 -10.19 -18.77
N SER A 319 5.59 -9.57 -18.32
CA SER A 319 5.22 -8.16 -18.52
C SER A 319 5.48 -7.32 -17.27
N ILE A 320 5.56 -6.00 -17.44
CA ILE A 320 5.61 -5.03 -16.33
C ILE A 320 4.24 -4.36 -16.23
N TRP A 321 3.64 -4.40 -15.05
CA TRP A 321 2.31 -3.89 -14.75
C TRP A 321 2.35 -2.91 -13.59
N ALA A 322 1.34 -2.04 -13.50
CA ALA A 322 1.09 -1.26 -12.30
C ALA A 322 0.50 -2.17 -11.20
N PRO A 323 1.18 -2.35 -10.06
CA PRO A 323 0.69 -3.22 -8.99
C PRO A 323 -0.33 -2.51 -8.10
N VAL A 324 -1.22 -3.28 -7.49
CA VAL A 324 -2.05 -2.90 -6.35
C VAL A 324 -1.82 -3.86 -5.18
N THR A 325 -2.40 -3.58 -4.02
CA THR A 325 -2.32 -4.43 -2.84
C THR A 325 -0.86 -4.75 -2.44
N THR A 326 -0.05 -3.70 -2.40
CA THR A 326 1.34 -3.74 -1.95
C THR A 326 1.69 -2.49 -1.16
N THR A 327 2.85 -2.49 -0.51
CA THR A 327 3.35 -1.35 0.26
C THR A 327 4.25 -0.49 -0.61
N ALA A 328 4.17 0.85 -0.48
CA ALA A 328 5.16 1.77 -1.02
C ALA A 328 6.23 2.03 0.05
N VAL A 329 7.46 1.58 -0.18
CA VAL A 329 8.56 1.67 0.79
C VAL A 329 9.64 2.63 0.30
N MET A 330 10.02 3.60 1.13
CA MET A 330 11.22 4.40 0.88
C MET A 330 12.46 3.59 1.30
N TRP A 331 13.36 3.29 0.35
CA TRP A 331 14.61 2.56 0.58
C TRP A 331 15.73 3.12 -0.30
N HIS A 332 16.83 3.57 0.32
CA HIS A 332 17.98 4.16 -0.40
C HIS A 332 17.58 5.19 -1.47
N GLU A 333 16.78 6.19 -1.09
CA GLU A 333 16.26 7.25 -1.99
C GLU A 333 15.39 6.75 -3.14
N MET A 334 14.96 5.50 -3.09
CA MET A 334 14.01 4.90 -4.03
C MET A 334 12.67 4.68 -3.35
N ILE A 335 11.61 4.86 -4.09
CA ILE A 335 10.31 4.27 -3.79
C ILE A 335 10.33 2.84 -4.33
N VAL A 336 10.02 1.86 -3.50
CA VAL A 336 10.01 0.44 -3.85
C VAL A 336 8.60 -0.10 -3.71
N PHE A 337 8.12 -0.84 -4.72
CA PHE A 337 6.84 -1.51 -4.77
C PHE A 337 7.06 -3.03 -4.87
N PRO A 338 7.10 -3.75 -3.74
CA PRO A 338 7.46 -5.16 -3.74
C PRO A 338 6.26 -6.05 -4.06
N GLY A 339 6.26 -6.63 -5.26
CA GLY A 339 5.21 -7.53 -5.71
C GLY A 339 3.86 -6.83 -5.88
N GLY A 340 2.81 -7.48 -5.40
CA GLY A 340 1.43 -6.99 -5.48
C GLY A 340 0.58 -7.77 -6.48
N GLU A 341 -0.65 -7.34 -6.62
CA GLU A 341 -1.61 -7.85 -7.60
C GLU A 341 -1.56 -6.96 -8.85
N VAL A 342 -1.46 -7.55 -10.03
CA VAL A 342 -1.30 -6.80 -11.28
C VAL A 342 -2.56 -6.83 -12.17
N ARG A 343 -3.40 -7.81 -11.93
CA ARG A 343 -4.79 -7.91 -12.41
C ARG A 343 -5.53 -8.86 -11.45
N PRO A 344 -6.85 -8.94 -11.46
CA PRO A 344 -7.59 -9.79 -10.53
C PRO A 344 -7.02 -11.21 -10.44
N ALA A 345 -6.70 -11.66 -9.24
CA ALA A 345 -6.11 -12.95 -8.90
C ALA A 345 -4.65 -13.19 -9.39
N VAL A 346 -4.03 -12.30 -10.12
CA VAL A 346 -2.65 -12.46 -10.61
C VAL A 346 -1.69 -11.62 -9.79
N ARG A 347 -0.68 -12.28 -9.20
CA ARG A 347 0.40 -11.64 -8.44
C ARG A 347 1.66 -11.53 -9.31
N THR A 348 2.62 -10.75 -8.83
CA THR A 348 3.92 -10.62 -9.49
C THR A 348 5.07 -10.75 -8.50
N PRO A 349 6.17 -11.46 -8.86
CA PRO A 349 7.40 -11.44 -8.08
C PRO A 349 8.26 -10.19 -8.36
N ARG A 350 7.91 -9.38 -9.36
CA ARG A 350 8.66 -8.18 -9.75
C ARG A 350 8.63 -7.14 -8.64
N ILE A 351 9.70 -6.37 -8.56
CA ILE A 351 9.83 -5.27 -7.61
C ILE A 351 10.16 -4.00 -8.39
N LEU A 352 9.14 -3.18 -8.59
CA LEU A 352 9.31 -1.90 -9.27
C LEU A 352 9.96 -0.89 -8.33
N THR A 353 10.76 0.00 -8.92
CA THR A 353 11.35 1.13 -8.20
C THR A 353 11.16 2.43 -8.97
N ALA A 354 11.05 3.52 -8.22
CA ALA A 354 11.07 4.87 -8.77
C ALA A 354 12.03 5.75 -7.98
N LYS A 355 12.87 6.51 -8.68
CA LYS A 355 13.75 7.54 -8.10
C LYS A 355 13.36 8.91 -8.63
N PHE A 356 13.41 9.91 -7.76
CA PHE A 356 13.31 11.31 -8.20
C PHE A 356 14.59 11.73 -8.94
N SER A 357 14.45 12.42 -10.07
CA SER A 357 15.58 13.12 -10.66
C SER A 357 16.03 14.20 -9.68
N HIS A 358 17.24 14.13 -9.24
CA HIS A 358 17.93 15.32 -8.77
C HIS A 358 18.46 16.02 -10.01
N ASP A 359 17.77 17.04 -10.52
CA ASP A 359 18.40 17.96 -11.46
C ASP A 359 19.53 18.63 -10.70
N ILE A 360 20.75 18.13 -10.92
CA ILE A 360 21.96 18.83 -10.56
C ILE A 360 21.98 20.01 -11.51
N GLU A 361 21.57 21.18 -11.02
CA GLU A 361 21.89 22.42 -11.75
C GLU A 361 23.42 22.52 -11.83
N PRO A 362 23.95 22.79 -13.02
CA PRO A 362 25.39 22.97 -13.24
C PRO A 362 25.92 24.25 -12.60
#